data_f14ccacfac169039f844c0c394cb9b6e
#
_entry.id   f14ccacfac169039f844c0c394cb9b6e
#
_cell.length_a   1.000
_cell.length_b   1.000
_cell.length_c   1.000
_cell.angle_alpha   90.00
_cell.angle_beta   90.00
_cell.angle_gamma   90.00
#
_symmetry.space_group_name_H-M   'P 1'
#
loop_
_entity.id
_entity.type
_entity.pdbx_description
1 polymer ?
#
loop_
_entity_poly.entity_id
_entity_poly.type
_entity_poly.pdbx_seq_one_letter_code
_entity_poly.pdbx_strand_id
1 'polypeptide(L)'
;MNKKAIEDLGIEYTLYSKTHSPVHSEITQWMFRTLLDNGYIYTKDEDEYYCPKCRKFLPDRYVEGTCPNCGMQDVRSDQCDNCGTTFVPGDVIDPHCTRCGTRPEVRSSTQFFLKLSAFEKPLLEFLDDKKYWRQNVRAYTQNFLKGGLKDRAITRDMSWGIPIPVEGEEWKDKVIYVWFDAVIGYLSTTIAHSRDIGPVSYTHLRA
;
A
#
# COMPACT_ATOMS: atom_id res chain seq x y z
N MET A 1 -16.21 -12.99 -12.89
CA MET A 1 -17.41 -12.14 -12.75
C MET A 1 -17.18 -10.75 -13.30
N ASN A 2 -16.21 -9.99 -12.80
CA ASN A 2 -15.99 -8.60 -13.24
C ASN A 2 -15.62 -8.44 -14.73
N LYS A 3 -14.80 -9.31 -15.34
CA LYS A 3 -14.45 -9.25 -16.76
C LYS A 3 -15.69 -9.32 -17.64
N LYS A 4 -16.54 -10.33 -17.41
CA LYS A 4 -17.79 -10.47 -18.17
C LYS A 4 -18.72 -9.27 -18.05
N ALA A 5 -18.89 -8.71 -16.85
CA ALA A 5 -19.74 -7.52 -16.65
C ALA A 5 -19.25 -6.30 -17.44
N ILE A 6 -17.93 -6.16 -17.60
CA ILE A 6 -17.33 -5.07 -18.38
C ILE A 6 -17.49 -5.33 -19.88
N GLU A 7 -17.32 -6.59 -20.32
CA GLU A 7 -17.57 -7.01 -21.71
C GLU A 7 -19.04 -6.82 -22.08
N ASP A 8 -19.97 -7.14 -21.17
CA ASP A 8 -21.42 -6.93 -21.36
C ASP A 8 -21.79 -5.43 -21.49
N LEU A 9 -20.93 -4.52 -21.00
CA LEU A 9 -21.05 -3.06 -21.21
C LEU A 9 -20.40 -2.58 -22.52
N GLY A 10 -19.89 -3.48 -23.37
CA GLY A 10 -19.23 -3.16 -24.63
C GLY A 10 -17.82 -2.57 -24.46
N ILE A 11 -17.19 -2.76 -23.30
CA ILE A 11 -15.82 -2.30 -23.03
C ILE A 11 -14.86 -3.44 -23.35
N GLU A 12 -13.95 -3.19 -24.30
CA GLU A 12 -12.90 -4.13 -24.68
C GLU A 12 -11.57 -3.75 -24.04
N TYR A 13 -10.83 -4.77 -23.57
CA TYR A 13 -9.46 -4.62 -23.06
C TYR A 13 -8.49 -5.41 -23.91
N THR A 14 -7.33 -4.84 -24.15
CA THR A 14 -6.20 -5.57 -24.73
C THR A 14 -5.76 -6.71 -23.81
N LEU A 15 -5.69 -6.45 -22.50
CA LEU A 15 -5.44 -7.43 -21.47
C LEU A 15 -6.22 -7.09 -20.18
N TYR A 16 -7.03 -8.02 -19.72
CA TYR A 16 -7.66 -7.94 -18.40
C TYR A 16 -6.82 -8.71 -17.38
N SER A 17 -6.15 -7.99 -16.47
CA SER A 17 -5.24 -8.55 -15.48
C SER A 17 -5.78 -8.43 -14.05
N LYS A 18 -5.05 -9.00 -13.10
CA LYS A 18 -5.38 -9.01 -11.67
C LYS A 18 -4.11 -9.11 -10.83
N THR A 19 -4.11 -8.49 -9.65
CA THR A 19 -2.95 -8.43 -8.75
C THR A 19 -2.59 -9.77 -8.08
N HIS A 20 -3.41 -10.79 -8.18
CA HIS A 20 -3.07 -12.16 -7.74
C HIS A 20 -2.62 -13.08 -8.89
N SER A 21 -2.18 -12.52 -10.02
CA SER A 21 -1.56 -13.30 -11.08
C SER A 21 -0.10 -13.66 -10.74
N PRO A 22 0.41 -14.81 -11.21
CA PRO A 22 1.82 -15.19 -10.97
C PRO A 22 2.81 -14.13 -11.46
N VAL A 23 2.56 -13.54 -12.63
CA VAL A 23 3.41 -12.48 -13.19
C VAL A 23 3.43 -11.25 -12.27
N HIS A 24 2.27 -10.88 -11.71
CA HIS A 24 2.23 -9.74 -10.79
C HIS A 24 3.05 -10.02 -9.52
N SER A 25 2.92 -11.22 -8.93
CA SER A 25 3.71 -11.62 -7.77
C SER A 25 5.21 -11.60 -8.06
N GLU A 26 5.62 -12.16 -9.21
CA GLU A 26 7.01 -12.17 -9.68
C GLU A 26 7.58 -10.74 -9.76
N ILE A 27 6.87 -9.85 -10.45
CA ILE A 27 7.34 -8.47 -10.66
C ILE A 27 7.33 -7.66 -9.36
N THR A 28 6.34 -7.87 -8.50
CA THR A 28 6.28 -7.22 -7.19
C THR A 28 7.45 -7.65 -6.30
N GLN A 29 7.75 -8.93 -6.25
CA GLN A 29 8.88 -9.45 -5.49
C GLN A 29 10.23 -9.01 -6.09
N TRP A 30 10.34 -8.94 -7.41
CA TRP A 30 11.52 -8.38 -8.07
C TRP A 30 11.71 -6.90 -7.70
N MET A 31 10.67 -6.09 -7.77
CA MET A 31 10.73 -4.68 -7.39
C MET A 31 11.12 -4.51 -5.92
N PHE A 32 10.54 -5.31 -5.02
CA PHE A 32 10.88 -5.31 -3.61
C PHE A 32 12.39 -5.58 -3.39
N ARG A 33 12.92 -6.66 -3.99
CA ARG A 33 14.36 -7.00 -3.90
C ARG A 33 15.24 -5.89 -4.46
N THR A 34 14.89 -5.36 -5.64
CA THR A 34 15.65 -4.28 -6.27
C THR A 34 15.74 -3.04 -5.36
N LEU A 35 14.65 -2.66 -4.72
CA LEU A 35 14.62 -1.51 -3.81
C LEU A 35 15.38 -1.80 -2.50
N LEU A 36 15.30 -3.03 -2.00
CA LEU A 36 16.04 -3.47 -0.82
C LEU A 36 17.55 -3.45 -1.08
N ASP A 37 18.00 -4.02 -2.19
CA ASP A 37 19.43 -4.08 -2.59
C ASP A 37 20.01 -2.68 -2.82
N ASN A 38 19.19 -1.74 -3.28
CA ASN A 38 19.58 -0.34 -3.47
C ASN A 38 19.44 0.51 -2.19
N GLY A 39 19.08 -0.07 -1.04
CA GLY A 39 18.99 0.63 0.24
C GLY A 39 17.77 1.57 0.40
N TYR A 40 16.75 1.41 -0.44
CA TYR A 40 15.49 2.16 -0.35
C TYR A 40 14.42 1.45 0.49
N ILE A 41 14.67 0.22 0.90
CA ILE A 41 13.86 -0.51 1.86
C ILE A 41 14.70 -0.82 3.09
N TYR A 42 14.12 -0.64 4.27
CA TYR A 42 14.73 -0.94 5.57
C TYR A 42 13.68 -1.50 6.53
N THR A 43 14.11 -2.11 7.63
CA THR A 43 13.21 -2.62 8.67
C THR A 43 13.07 -1.63 9.81
N LYS A 44 11.88 -1.56 10.40
CA LYS A 44 11.58 -0.76 11.58
C LYS A 44 10.45 -1.43 12.35
N ASP A 45 10.56 -1.36 13.69
CA ASP A 45 9.45 -1.77 14.55
C ASP A 45 8.36 -0.70 14.58
N GLU A 46 7.12 -1.15 14.45
CA GLU A 46 5.93 -0.33 14.49
C GLU A 46 4.90 -0.97 15.43
N ASP A 47 4.24 -0.15 16.21
CA ASP A 47 3.16 -0.62 17.06
C ASP A 47 1.91 -0.87 16.21
N GLU A 48 1.28 -2.03 16.42
CA GLU A 48 0.06 -2.44 15.74
C GLU A 48 -0.95 -3.03 16.74
N TYR A 49 -2.23 -2.94 16.42
CA TYR A 49 -3.25 -3.60 17.22
C TYR A 49 -3.26 -5.11 16.96
N TYR A 50 -3.26 -5.89 18.02
CA TYR A 50 -3.35 -7.35 18.00
C TYR A 50 -4.58 -7.83 18.78
N CYS A 51 -5.41 -8.67 18.17
CA CYS A 51 -6.54 -9.27 18.85
C CYS A 51 -6.15 -10.64 19.47
N PRO A 52 -6.13 -10.78 20.80
CA PRO A 52 -5.74 -12.03 21.44
C PRO A 52 -6.74 -13.17 21.19
N LYS A 53 -8.03 -12.87 21.01
CA LYS A 53 -9.06 -13.87 20.70
C LYS A 53 -8.99 -14.35 19.26
N CYS A 54 -8.81 -13.43 18.30
CA CYS A 54 -8.66 -13.77 16.88
C CYS A 54 -7.24 -14.26 16.56
N ARG A 55 -6.26 -14.03 17.45
CA ARG A 55 -4.83 -14.34 17.28
C ARG A 55 -4.25 -13.74 16.00
N LYS A 56 -4.56 -12.45 15.75
CA LYS A 56 -4.15 -11.74 14.53
C LYS A 56 -3.88 -10.28 14.82
N PHE A 57 -2.91 -9.71 14.12
CA PHE A 57 -2.80 -8.28 13.96
C PHE A 57 -4.01 -7.74 13.19
N LEU A 58 -4.46 -6.57 13.55
CA LEU A 58 -5.69 -5.96 13.05
C LEU A 58 -5.34 -4.75 12.19
N PRO A 59 -5.55 -4.82 10.85
CA PRO A 59 -5.59 -3.61 10.04
C PRO A 59 -6.60 -2.60 10.57
N ASP A 60 -6.36 -1.32 10.33
CA ASP A 60 -7.10 -0.17 10.87
C ASP A 60 -8.63 -0.31 10.82
N ARG A 61 -9.16 -0.89 9.73
CA ARG A 61 -10.59 -1.14 9.52
C ARG A 61 -11.20 -2.21 10.43
N TYR A 62 -10.39 -2.94 11.17
CA TYR A 62 -10.84 -3.99 12.09
C TYR A 62 -10.72 -3.59 13.56
N VAL A 63 -10.41 -2.33 13.82
CA VAL A 63 -10.42 -1.73 15.16
C VAL A 63 -11.29 -0.48 15.12
N GLU A 64 -12.29 -0.45 15.97
CA GLU A 64 -13.16 0.70 16.17
C GLU A 64 -13.18 1.08 17.65
N GLY A 65 -13.49 2.35 17.91
CA GLY A 65 -13.61 2.88 19.27
C GLY A 65 -14.02 4.33 19.25
N THR A 66 -13.70 5.09 20.31
CA THR A 66 -14.11 6.48 20.44
C THR A 66 -12.95 7.43 20.13
N CYS A 67 -13.21 8.46 19.35
CA CYS A 67 -12.24 9.50 19.03
C CYS A 67 -11.85 10.28 20.30
N PRO A 68 -10.57 10.37 20.66
CA PRO A 68 -10.13 11.11 21.84
C PRO A 68 -10.29 12.64 21.71
N ASN A 69 -10.41 13.15 20.48
CA ASN A 69 -10.51 14.58 20.23
C ASN A 69 -11.95 15.12 20.23
N CYS A 70 -12.88 14.43 19.56
CA CYS A 70 -14.24 14.92 19.41
C CYS A 70 -15.34 14.03 20.01
N GLY A 71 -14.98 12.88 20.60
CA GLY A 71 -15.92 11.95 21.21
C GLY A 71 -16.78 11.15 20.24
N MET A 72 -16.53 11.24 18.92
CA MET A 72 -17.24 10.43 17.92
C MET A 72 -17.02 8.94 18.21
N GLN A 73 -18.11 8.18 18.28
CA GLN A 73 -18.09 6.73 18.47
C GLN A 73 -17.87 5.99 17.16
N ASP A 74 -17.41 4.73 17.25
CA ASP A 74 -17.20 3.82 16.13
C ASP A 74 -16.25 4.39 15.04
N VAL A 75 -15.26 5.20 15.47
CA VAL A 75 -14.19 5.67 14.57
C VAL A 75 -13.18 4.55 14.35
N ARG A 76 -12.67 4.46 13.13
CA ARG A 76 -11.57 3.54 12.80
C ARG A 76 -10.27 3.99 13.44
N SER A 77 -9.33 3.06 13.59
CA SER A 77 -8.10 3.33 14.33
C SER A 77 -7.02 4.11 13.57
N ASP A 78 -7.28 4.52 12.32
CA ASP A 78 -6.37 5.33 11.51
C ASP A 78 -6.70 6.83 11.53
N GLN A 79 -7.99 7.17 11.46
CA GLN A 79 -8.44 8.57 11.51
C GLN A 79 -9.91 8.71 11.89
N CYS A 80 -10.28 9.88 12.37
CA CYS A 80 -11.67 10.23 12.63
C CYS A 80 -12.31 10.91 11.42
N ASP A 81 -13.36 10.30 10.86
CA ASP A 81 -14.10 10.88 9.73
C ASP A 81 -14.84 12.18 10.07
N ASN A 82 -15.10 12.43 11.37
CA ASN A 82 -15.80 13.64 11.81
C ASN A 82 -14.88 14.86 11.97
N CYS A 83 -13.71 14.69 12.61
CA CYS A 83 -12.82 15.82 12.91
C CYS A 83 -11.47 15.77 12.18
N GLY A 84 -11.20 14.72 11.40
CA GLY A 84 -9.98 14.56 10.62
C GLY A 84 -8.72 14.22 11.43
N THR A 85 -8.84 14.01 12.76
CA THR A 85 -7.69 13.64 13.60
C THR A 85 -7.19 12.26 13.18
N THR A 86 -5.89 12.14 12.91
CA THR A 86 -5.21 10.86 12.65
C THR A 86 -4.76 10.23 13.97
N PHE A 87 -4.77 8.91 14.01
CA PHE A 87 -4.42 8.13 15.20
C PHE A 87 -3.19 7.25 14.96
N VAL A 88 -2.52 6.92 16.05
CA VAL A 88 -1.58 5.79 16.12
C VAL A 88 -2.16 4.70 17.03
N PRO A 89 -1.69 3.46 16.95
CA PRO A 89 -2.16 2.39 17.83
C PRO A 89 -2.04 2.78 19.30
N GLY A 90 -3.17 2.71 20.02
CA GLY A 90 -3.26 3.14 21.42
C GLY A 90 -4.00 4.45 21.64
N ASP A 91 -4.18 5.31 20.63
CA ASP A 91 -4.86 6.61 20.78
C ASP A 91 -6.38 6.49 20.94
N VAL A 92 -6.99 5.54 20.25
CA VAL A 92 -8.45 5.37 20.25
C VAL A 92 -8.92 4.91 21.62
N ILE A 93 -9.94 5.58 22.17
CA ILE A 93 -10.54 5.24 23.47
C ILE A 93 -11.44 4.01 23.30
N ASP A 94 -11.33 3.07 24.23
CA ASP A 94 -12.09 1.82 24.29
C ASP A 94 -12.09 1.06 22.95
N PRO A 95 -10.89 0.78 22.37
CA PRO A 95 -10.79 0.08 21.12
C PRO A 95 -11.35 -1.34 21.22
N HIS A 96 -12.05 -1.77 20.18
CA HIS A 96 -12.56 -3.15 20.07
C HIS A 96 -12.36 -3.72 18.67
N CYS A 97 -12.15 -5.03 18.63
CA CYS A 97 -12.06 -5.77 17.37
C CYS A 97 -13.44 -5.90 16.75
N THR A 98 -13.64 -5.38 15.53
CA THR A 98 -14.94 -5.43 14.83
C THR A 98 -15.44 -6.85 14.55
N ARG A 99 -14.54 -7.86 14.59
CA ARG A 99 -14.88 -9.25 14.33
C ARG A 99 -15.42 -9.99 15.56
N CYS A 100 -14.92 -9.68 16.75
CA CYS A 100 -15.22 -10.48 17.94
C CYS A 100 -15.51 -9.65 19.20
N GLY A 101 -15.50 -8.32 19.12
CA GLY A 101 -15.74 -7.40 20.23
C GLY A 101 -14.65 -7.33 21.29
N THR A 102 -13.60 -8.16 21.19
CA THR A 102 -12.53 -8.20 22.21
C THR A 102 -11.67 -6.95 22.10
N ARG A 103 -11.26 -6.40 23.25
CA ARG A 103 -10.28 -5.30 23.29
C ARG A 103 -8.96 -5.78 22.73
N PRO A 104 -8.39 -5.12 21.71
CA PRO A 104 -7.08 -5.46 21.18
C PRO A 104 -5.97 -4.94 22.11
N GLU A 105 -4.81 -5.57 22.01
CA GLU A 105 -3.56 -5.15 22.63
C GLU A 105 -2.71 -4.41 21.61
N VAL A 106 -1.89 -3.47 22.05
CA VAL A 106 -0.84 -2.89 21.21
C VAL A 106 0.40 -3.77 21.33
N ARG A 107 0.92 -4.23 20.20
CA ARG A 107 2.13 -5.05 20.12
C ARG A 107 3.05 -4.50 19.05
N SER A 108 4.34 -4.53 19.32
CA SER A 108 5.36 -4.18 18.33
C SER A 108 5.49 -5.28 17.29
N SER A 109 5.58 -4.88 16.02
CA SER A 109 5.84 -5.77 14.89
C SER A 109 6.87 -5.12 13.97
N THR A 110 7.90 -5.90 13.58
CA THR A 110 8.93 -5.42 12.65
C THR A 110 8.36 -5.43 11.24
N GLN A 111 8.36 -4.28 10.55
CA GLN A 111 7.87 -4.12 9.18
C GLN A 111 8.98 -3.61 8.26
N PHE A 112 8.86 -3.90 6.97
CA PHE A 112 9.67 -3.25 5.95
C PHE A 112 9.06 -1.89 5.57
N PHE A 113 9.92 -0.88 5.49
CA PHE A 113 9.56 0.49 5.15
C PHE A 113 10.20 0.90 3.83
N LEU A 114 9.43 1.50 2.95
CA LEU A 114 9.94 2.19 1.77
C LEU A 114 10.36 3.61 2.17
N LYS A 115 11.61 3.94 1.90
CA LYS A 115 12.23 5.24 2.16
C LYS A 115 11.76 6.28 1.14
N LEU A 116 10.48 6.67 1.19
CA LEU A 116 9.90 7.65 0.28
C LEU A 116 10.58 9.02 0.38
N SER A 117 11.06 9.38 1.56
CA SER A 117 11.82 10.62 1.80
C SER A 117 13.04 10.76 0.87
N ALA A 118 13.67 9.64 0.47
CA ALA A 118 14.80 9.65 -0.45
C ALA A 118 14.43 10.07 -1.89
N PHE A 119 13.15 9.96 -2.25
CA PHE A 119 12.66 10.27 -3.61
C PHE A 119 12.11 11.70 -3.74
N GLU A 120 12.02 12.47 -2.68
CA GLU A 120 11.45 13.83 -2.69
C GLU A 120 12.17 14.74 -3.69
N LYS A 121 13.49 14.87 -3.56
CA LYS A 121 14.29 15.70 -4.46
C LYS A 121 14.29 15.20 -5.91
N PRO A 122 14.57 13.90 -6.20
CA PRO A 122 14.47 13.37 -7.55
C PRO A 122 13.10 13.56 -8.20
N LEU A 123 12.01 13.45 -7.44
CA LEU A 123 10.67 13.67 -7.97
C LEU A 123 10.37 15.14 -8.26
N LEU A 124 10.90 16.08 -7.46
CA LEU A 124 10.79 17.50 -7.76
C LEU A 124 11.55 17.84 -9.04
N GLU A 125 12.77 17.34 -9.22
CA GLU A 125 13.57 17.51 -10.45
C GLU A 125 12.85 16.90 -11.66
N PHE A 126 12.26 15.70 -11.51
CA PHE A 126 11.46 15.07 -12.55
C PHE A 126 10.25 15.93 -12.98
N LEU A 127 9.61 16.64 -12.06
CA LEU A 127 8.46 17.49 -12.36
C LEU A 127 8.83 18.73 -13.18
N ASP A 128 10.04 19.24 -13.10
CA ASP A 128 10.46 20.43 -13.82
C ASP A 128 10.39 20.23 -15.34
N ASP A 129 10.63 19.01 -15.83
CA ASP A 129 10.53 18.64 -17.24
C ASP A 129 9.10 18.37 -17.72
N LYS A 130 8.14 18.23 -16.81
CA LYS A 130 6.74 17.85 -17.14
C LYS A 130 5.86 19.04 -17.44
N LYS A 131 6.31 19.98 -18.28
CA LYS A 131 5.57 21.20 -18.67
C LYS A 131 4.27 20.91 -19.42
N TYR A 132 4.16 19.72 -20.04
CA TYR A 132 2.98 19.24 -20.74
C TYR A 132 1.87 18.69 -19.82
N TRP A 133 2.18 18.47 -18.53
CA TRP A 133 1.14 18.07 -17.57
C TRP A 133 0.18 19.23 -17.31
N ARG A 134 -1.08 18.90 -17.02
CA ARG A 134 -2.07 19.91 -16.63
C ARG A 134 -1.57 20.71 -15.42
N GLN A 135 -1.75 22.00 -15.45
CA GLN A 135 -1.24 22.93 -14.42
C GLN A 135 -1.69 22.58 -13.01
N ASN A 136 -2.97 22.21 -12.83
CA ASN A 136 -3.51 21.80 -11.54
C ASN A 136 -2.83 20.52 -11.00
N VAL A 137 -2.55 19.53 -11.86
CA VAL A 137 -1.85 18.31 -11.48
C VAL A 137 -0.42 18.62 -11.05
N ARG A 138 0.30 19.45 -11.82
CA ARG A 138 1.67 19.84 -11.46
C ARG A 138 1.70 20.61 -10.13
N ALA A 139 0.83 21.60 -9.95
CA ALA A 139 0.76 22.39 -8.72
C ALA A 139 0.44 21.51 -7.50
N TYR A 140 -0.54 20.61 -7.62
CA TYR A 140 -0.88 19.66 -6.56
C TYR A 140 0.33 18.77 -6.20
N THR A 141 0.94 18.12 -7.20
CA THR A 141 2.08 17.21 -6.98
C THR A 141 3.28 17.96 -6.38
N GLN A 142 3.57 19.16 -6.88
CA GLN A 142 4.67 19.98 -6.34
C GLN A 142 4.43 20.38 -4.89
N ASN A 143 3.21 20.80 -4.53
CA ASN A 143 2.86 21.14 -3.15
C ASN A 143 2.91 19.92 -2.24
N PHE A 144 2.43 18.77 -2.71
CA PHE A 144 2.50 17.51 -1.98
C PHE A 144 3.95 17.11 -1.67
N LEU A 145 4.85 17.17 -2.66
CA LEU A 145 6.27 16.85 -2.48
C LEU A 145 6.97 17.86 -1.54
N LYS A 146 6.67 19.16 -1.68
CA LYS A 146 7.22 20.22 -0.79
C LYS A 146 6.76 20.08 0.66
N GLY A 147 5.63 19.43 0.89
CA GLY A 147 5.15 19.07 2.23
C GLY A 147 5.98 18.01 2.95
N GLY A 148 6.93 17.39 2.23
CA GLY A 148 7.79 16.31 2.71
C GLY A 148 7.15 14.94 2.56
N LEU A 149 7.90 13.98 2.04
CA LEU A 149 7.48 12.59 1.94
C LEU A 149 7.85 11.83 3.21
N LYS A 150 6.89 11.14 3.80
CA LYS A 150 7.12 10.25 4.95
C LYS A 150 7.32 8.82 4.47
N ASP A 151 8.29 8.14 5.05
CA ASP A 151 8.53 6.72 4.81
C ASP A 151 7.27 5.91 5.18
N ARG A 152 7.00 4.83 4.43
CA ARG A 152 5.78 4.04 4.57
C ARG A 152 6.08 2.58 4.77
N ALA A 153 5.40 1.96 5.74
CA ALA A 153 5.40 0.51 5.89
C ALA A 153 4.78 -0.14 4.65
N ILE A 154 5.50 -1.08 4.05
CA ILE A 154 5.13 -1.80 2.82
C ILE A 154 4.87 -3.27 3.05
N THR A 155 4.82 -3.71 4.30
CA THR A 155 4.46 -5.06 4.71
C THR A 155 3.39 -5.02 5.78
N ARG A 156 2.71 -6.15 5.98
CA ARG A 156 1.68 -6.32 7.02
C ARG A 156 1.65 -7.77 7.52
N ASP A 157 1.31 -7.93 8.79
CA ASP A 157 1.06 -9.22 9.42
C ASP A 157 -0.30 -9.77 8.97
N MET A 158 -0.30 -10.45 7.84
CA MET A 158 -1.51 -11.01 7.20
C MET A 158 -1.21 -12.36 6.56
N SER A 159 -2.20 -13.25 6.57
CA SER A 159 -2.07 -14.59 5.99
C SER A 159 -2.34 -14.66 4.47
N TRP A 160 -2.76 -13.56 3.85
CA TRP A 160 -3.08 -13.51 2.43
C TRP A 160 -2.44 -12.28 1.78
N GLY A 161 -1.76 -12.50 0.68
CA GLY A 161 -1.04 -11.48 -0.08
C GLY A 161 0.18 -12.07 -0.78
N ILE A 162 1.01 -11.19 -1.34
CA ILE A 162 2.27 -11.59 -1.96
C ILE A 162 3.30 -11.78 -0.86
N PRO A 163 3.91 -12.97 -0.73
CA PRO A 163 4.94 -13.23 0.28
C PRO A 163 6.14 -12.30 0.12
N ILE A 164 6.75 -11.92 1.24
CA ILE A 164 7.97 -11.13 1.25
C ILE A 164 9.11 -12.00 0.70
N PRO A 165 9.90 -11.50 -0.27
CA PRO A 165 10.94 -12.30 -0.93
C PRO A 165 12.28 -12.24 -0.16
N VAL A 166 12.25 -12.39 1.15
CA VAL A 166 13.40 -12.41 2.06
C VAL A 166 13.32 -13.65 2.92
N GLU A 167 14.45 -14.30 3.17
CA GLU A 167 14.55 -15.47 4.04
C GLU A 167 14.48 -15.06 5.51
N GLY A 168 13.81 -15.86 6.33
CA GLY A 168 13.67 -15.67 7.76
C GLY A 168 12.32 -16.15 8.27
N GLU A 169 12.30 -16.80 9.43
CA GLU A 169 11.06 -17.29 10.06
C GLU A 169 10.14 -16.12 10.46
N GLU A 170 10.72 -14.98 10.83
CA GLU A 170 10.01 -13.75 11.20
C GLU A 170 9.18 -13.13 10.07
N TRP A 171 9.44 -13.52 8.82
CA TRP A 171 8.76 -13.00 7.63
C TRP A 171 7.66 -13.91 7.09
N LYS A 172 7.54 -15.15 7.57
CA LYS A 172 6.62 -16.16 7.01
C LYS A 172 5.15 -15.77 7.10
N ASP A 173 4.76 -15.08 8.17
CA ASP A 173 3.38 -14.65 8.42
C ASP A 173 3.13 -13.20 7.98
N LYS A 174 4.01 -12.66 7.14
CA LYS A 174 3.93 -11.30 6.62
C LYS A 174 3.83 -11.31 5.10
N VAL A 175 3.12 -10.32 4.58
CA VAL A 175 2.92 -10.12 3.14
C VAL A 175 3.22 -8.69 2.74
N ILE A 176 3.47 -8.49 1.46
CA ILE A 176 3.59 -7.15 0.87
C ILE A 176 2.24 -6.45 0.95
N TYR A 177 2.25 -5.19 1.38
CA TYR A 177 1.04 -4.38 1.55
C TYR A 177 0.49 -3.88 0.21
N VAL A 178 -0.84 -3.91 0.08
CA VAL A 178 -1.55 -3.62 -1.17
C VAL A 178 -1.19 -2.28 -1.82
N TRP A 179 -0.89 -1.25 -1.06
CA TRP A 179 -0.53 0.05 -1.64
C TRP A 179 0.87 0.06 -2.28
N PHE A 180 1.73 -0.89 -1.94
CA PHE A 180 2.99 -1.09 -2.64
C PHE A 180 2.77 -1.91 -3.91
N ASP A 181 2.05 -3.03 -3.85
CA ASP A 181 1.86 -3.92 -4.99
C ASP A 181 0.86 -3.39 -6.03
N ALA A 182 -0.19 -2.66 -5.61
CA ALA A 182 -1.23 -2.20 -6.51
C ALA A 182 -0.71 -1.31 -7.65
N VAL A 183 0.22 -0.39 -7.35
CA VAL A 183 0.82 0.49 -8.38
C VAL A 183 1.74 -0.28 -9.33
N ILE A 184 2.34 -1.37 -8.87
CA ILE A 184 3.16 -2.27 -9.69
C ILE A 184 2.28 -3.05 -10.69
N GLY A 185 0.97 -3.10 -10.46
CA GLY A 185 -0.02 -3.69 -11.36
C GLY A 185 0.05 -3.16 -12.79
N TYR A 186 0.31 -1.87 -12.96
CA TYR A 186 0.51 -1.26 -14.28
C TYR A 186 1.73 -1.83 -14.99
N LEU A 187 2.86 -1.94 -14.30
CA LEU A 187 4.09 -2.50 -14.84
C LEU A 187 3.93 -4.00 -15.14
N SER A 188 3.42 -4.77 -14.20
CA SER A 188 3.26 -6.22 -14.35
C SER A 188 2.28 -6.60 -15.45
N THR A 189 1.21 -5.81 -15.66
CA THR A 189 0.26 -6.01 -16.75
C THR A 189 0.92 -5.73 -18.11
N THR A 190 1.73 -4.67 -18.21
CA THR A 190 2.48 -4.35 -19.42
C THR A 190 3.49 -5.44 -19.73
N ILE A 191 4.21 -5.95 -18.73
CA ILE A 191 5.16 -7.06 -18.90
C ILE A 191 4.44 -8.34 -19.31
N ALA A 192 3.29 -8.67 -18.70
CA ALA A 192 2.49 -9.82 -19.08
C ALA A 192 2.08 -9.75 -20.55
N HIS A 193 1.55 -8.60 -20.97
CA HIS A 193 1.18 -8.37 -22.37
C HIS A 193 2.36 -8.49 -23.34
N SER A 194 3.51 -7.95 -22.97
CA SER A 194 4.76 -8.04 -23.74
C SER A 194 5.25 -9.48 -23.92
N ARG A 195 5.04 -10.32 -22.90
CA ARG A 195 5.40 -11.76 -22.98
C ARG A 195 4.49 -12.52 -23.93
N ASP A 196 3.22 -12.10 -24.08
CA ASP A 196 2.24 -12.76 -24.95
C ASP A 196 2.41 -12.38 -26.43
N ILE A 197 2.74 -11.12 -26.74
CA ILE A 197 2.78 -10.59 -28.11
C ILE A 197 4.18 -10.23 -28.61
N GLY A 198 5.22 -10.44 -27.79
CA GLY A 198 6.60 -9.99 -28.08
C GLY A 198 6.88 -8.57 -27.57
N PRO A 199 8.11 -8.05 -27.78
CA PRO A 199 8.54 -6.78 -27.22
C PRO A 199 7.62 -5.64 -27.61
N VAL A 200 7.02 -4.96 -26.62
CA VAL A 200 6.22 -3.75 -26.82
C VAL A 200 7.06 -2.51 -26.53
N SER A 201 6.91 -1.48 -27.32
CA SER A 201 7.54 -0.19 -27.07
C SER A 201 6.88 0.46 -25.84
N TYR A 202 7.65 0.76 -24.80
CA TYR A 202 7.20 1.51 -23.63
C TYR A 202 6.88 2.98 -23.91
N THR A 203 6.95 3.42 -25.17
CA THR A 203 6.63 4.80 -25.56
C THR A 203 5.19 5.20 -25.28
N HIS A 204 4.28 4.24 -25.13
CA HIS A 204 2.87 4.49 -24.79
C HIS A 204 2.60 4.75 -23.31
N LEU A 205 3.56 4.53 -22.42
CA LEU A 205 3.46 4.90 -21.00
C LEU A 205 3.79 6.38 -20.71
N ARG A 206 3.96 7.18 -21.76
CA ARG A 206 4.21 8.63 -21.64
C ARG A 206 2.92 9.49 -21.65
N ALA A 207 1.77 8.88 -21.45
CA ALA A 207 0.51 9.63 -21.35
C ALA A 207 0.28 10.16 -19.94
#